data_6540ad2e95250c12e0971bf689b4cc08
#
_entry.id   6540ad2e95250c12e0971bf689b4cc08
#
_cell.length_a   1.000
_cell.length_b   1.000
_cell.length_c   1.000
_cell.angle_alpha   90.00
_cell.angle_beta   90.00
_cell.angle_gamma   90.00
#
_symmetry.space_group_name_H-M   'P 1'
#
loop_
_entity.id
_entity.type
_entity.pdbx_description
1 polymer ?
#
loop_
_entity_poly.entity_id
_entity_poly.type
_entity_poly.pdbx_seq_one_letter_code
_entity_poly.pdbx_strand_id
1 'polypeptide(L)'
;LAVDLSPYLTEKEKSAYIAGFLEEGDLMNNGELKVFPIAKSTELLYLNVTDFVPFAEATGVTYADLSTVEGLNEAAHKYYDWTDAQTAAPNDGKALYGRDALTNYLLCGAQELGTTIFDAENGVMTLRFDKPTLRKLWDNYYVPYIKGWCSASGKFRSDDIKIGSLLAYVGSSSSASFFPTQVLTSDTESHGIEMAALPCPSFAGCEPVAVQQGAGMVVIPGTEDEISACVAFLKWFTQPENNLQFSVQSGYMP
;
A
#
# COMPACT_ATOMS: atom_id res chain seq x y z
N LEU A 1 -19.80 -21.16 -1.66
CA LEU A 1 -20.86 -20.21 -1.23
C LEU A 1 -21.03 -19.01 -2.18
N ALA A 2 -20.10 -18.72 -3.10
CA ALA A 2 -20.24 -17.69 -4.11
C ALA A 2 -20.68 -18.31 -5.45
N VAL A 3 -21.54 -17.59 -6.18
CA VAL A 3 -21.96 -17.96 -7.54
C VAL A 3 -20.74 -17.87 -8.47
N ASP A 4 -20.60 -18.83 -9.38
CA ASP A 4 -19.64 -18.69 -10.48
C ASP A 4 -20.19 -17.68 -11.50
N LEU A 5 -19.44 -16.62 -11.74
CA LEU A 5 -19.81 -15.54 -12.65
C LEU A 5 -19.32 -15.77 -14.08
N SER A 6 -18.47 -16.79 -14.31
CA SER A 6 -17.91 -17.10 -15.63
C SER A 6 -18.96 -17.31 -16.72
N PRO A 7 -20.10 -18.02 -16.46
CA PRO A 7 -21.15 -18.22 -17.48
C PRO A 7 -21.92 -16.94 -17.85
N TYR A 8 -21.89 -15.93 -17.00
CA TYR A 8 -22.61 -14.65 -17.22
C TYR A 8 -21.80 -13.62 -18.00
N LEU A 9 -20.53 -13.92 -18.31
CA LEU A 9 -19.63 -13.04 -19.07
C LEU A 9 -19.25 -13.69 -20.40
N THR A 10 -19.43 -12.95 -21.48
CA THR A 10 -18.89 -13.33 -22.80
C THR A 10 -17.36 -13.12 -22.82
N GLU A 11 -16.67 -13.81 -23.72
CA GLU A 11 -15.22 -13.60 -23.92
C GLU A 11 -14.87 -12.15 -24.30
N LYS A 12 -15.77 -11.49 -25.05
CA LYS A 12 -15.63 -10.07 -25.37
C LYS A 12 -15.71 -9.19 -24.12
N GLU A 13 -16.61 -9.48 -23.18
CA GLU A 13 -16.73 -8.77 -21.92
C GLU A 13 -15.51 -9.02 -21.03
N LYS A 14 -15.06 -10.27 -20.90
CA LYS A 14 -13.84 -10.61 -20.15
C LYS A 14 -12.61 -9.88 -20.69
N SER A 15 -12.47 -9.77 -22.01
CA SER A 15 -11.33 -9.08 -22.63
C SER A 15 -11.30 -7.56 -22.40
N ALA A 16 -12.36 -6.97 -21.88
CA ALA A 16 -12.40 -5.57 -21.50
C ALA A 16 -11.77 -5.29 -20.13
N TYR A 17 -11.51 -6.34 -19.34
CA TYR A 17 -10.88 -6.24 -18.02
C TYR A 17 -9.38 -6.56 -18.11
N ILE A 18 -8.62 -6.04 -17.17
CA ILE A 18 -7.22 -6.43 -16.99
C ILE A 18 -7.19 -7.89 -16.55
N ALA A 19 -6.52 -8.75 -17.32
CA ALA A 19 -6.53 -10.20 -17.12
C ALA A 19 -6.16 -10.61 -15.68
N GLY A 20 -5.09 -10.05 -15.12
CA GLY A 20 -4.67 -10.35 -13.75
C GLY A 20 -5.70 -9.97 -12.67
N PHE A 21 -6.60 -9.02 -12.95
CA PHE A 21 -7.68 -8.66 -12.02
C PHE A 21 -8.82 -9.68 -12.03
N LEU A 22 -9.10 -10.28 -13.21
CA LEU A 22 -10.06 -11.38 -13.30
C LEU A 22 -9.49 -12.70 -12.75
N GLU A 23 -8.22 -12.98 -13.03
CA GLU A 23 -7.53 -14.19 -12.54
C GLU A 23 -7.53 -14.27 -11.01
N GLU A 24 -7.38 -13.15 -10.32
CA GLU A 24 -7.49 -13.09 -8.84
C GLU A 24 -8.86 -13.55 -8.34
N GLY A 25 -9.90 -13.40 -9.16
CA GLY A 25 -11.26 -13.84 -8.85
C GLY A 25 -11.49 -15.35 -8.96
N ASP A 26 -10.57 -16.08 -9.58
CA ASP A 26 -10.54 -17.55 -9.64
C ASP A 26 -9.80 -18.11 -8.41
N LEU A 27 -10.48 -18.11 -7.26
CA LEU A 27 -9.89 -18.51 -5.98
C LEU A 27 -9.37 -19.94 -5.91
N MET A 28 -9.81 -20.81 -6.82
CA MET A 28 -9.49 -22.23 -6.82
C MET A 28 -8.63 -22.66 -8.02
N ASN A 29 -8.29 -21.71 -8.88
CA ASN A 29 -7.56 -21.95 -10.13
C ASN A 29 -8.22 -23.06 -11.00
N ASN A 30 -9.54 -22.99 -11.12
CA ASN A 30 -10.36 -23.98 -11.82
C ASN A 30 -11.22 -23.38 -12.95
N GLY A 31 -11.02 -22.09 -13.27
CA GLY A 31 -11.75 -21.35 -14.29
C GLY A 31 -13.07 -20.73 -13.82
N GLU A 32 -13.41 -20.85 -12.53
CA GLU A 32 -14.60 -20.24 -11.95
C GLU A 32 -14.31 -18.82 -11.44
N LEU A 33 -15.05 -17.82 -11.89
CA LEU A 33 -14.94 -16.46 -11.40
C LEU A 33 -15.85 -16.26 -10.18
N LYS A 34 -15.28 -16.37 -8.97
CA LYS A 34 -16.04 -16.24 -7.72
C LYS A 34 -16.03 -14.81 -7.15
N VAL A 35 -15.01 -14.03 -7.47
CA VAL A 35 -14.87 -12.64 -7.04
C VAL A 35 -14.74 -11.76 -8.25
N PHE A 36 -15.67 -10.82 -8.43
CA PHE A 36 -15.66 -9.89 -9.55
C PHE A 36 -14.84 -8.65 -9.18
N PRO A 37 -13.83 -8.24 -9.96
CA PRO A 37 -13.01 -7.08 -9.64
C PRO A 37 -13.81 -5.79 -9.84
N ILE A 38 -13.79 -4.89 -8.86
CA ILE A 38 -14.52 -3.61 -8.94
C ILE A 38 -13.67 -2.39 -8.64
N ALA A 39 -12.63 -2.55 -7.81
CA ALA A 39 -11.77 -1.47 -7.37
C ALA A 39 -10.42 -2.02 -6.97
N LYS A 40 -9.36 -1.56 -7.58
CA LYS A 40 -8.01 -2.03 -7.31
C LYS A 40 -7.15 -0.94 -6.67
N SER A 41 -6.17 -1.35 -5.89
CA SER A 41 -5.20 -0.45 -5.28
C SER A 41 -3.84 -1.15 -5.21
N THR A 42 -2.81 -0.35 -5.00
CA THR A 42 -1.47 -0.81 -4.67
C THR A 42 -0.92 0.02 -3.52
N GLU A 43 0.31 -0.21 -3.08
CA GLU A 43 0.95 0.66 -2.11
C GLU A 43 1.80 1.73 -2.77
N LEU A 44 1.79 2.93 -2.20
CA LEU A 44 2.58 4.09 -2.58
C LEU A 44 3.27 4.65 -1.33
N LEU A 45 4.36 5.38 -1.54
CA LEU A 45 4.97 6.21 -0.50
C LEU A 45 4.38 7.62 -0.59
N TYR A 46 3.61 8.01 0.41
CA TYR A 46 3.11 9.39 0.56
C TYR A 46 4.08 10.21 1.39
N LEU A 47 4.31 11.45 0.95
CA LEU A 47 5.25 12.36 1.56
C LEU A 47 4.64 13.74 1.78
N ASN A 48 4.76 14.27 2.97
CA ASN A 48 4.55 15.68 3.27
C ASN A 48 5.74 16.49 2.74
N VAL A 49 5.57 17.07 1.56
CA VAL A 49 6.63 17.80 0.85
C VAL A 49 7.01 19.06 1.60
N THR A 50 6.04 19.75 2.16
CA THR A 50 6.24 21.02 2.86
C THR A 50 7.26 20.89 4.00
N ASP A 51 7.11 19.88 4.85
CA ASP A 51 7.99 19.66 5.98
C ASP A 51 9.25 18.85 5.61
N PHE A 52 9.22 18.16 4.47
CA PHE A 52 10.39 17.43 3.95
C PHE A 52 11.46 18.38 3.35
N VAL A 53 11.06 19.48 2.72
CA VAL A 53 11.99 20.40 2.03
C VAL A 53 13.10 20.94 2.94
N PRO A 54 12.82 21.47 4.14
CA PRO A 54 13.89 21.94 5.03
C PRO A 54 14.89 20.86 5.43
N PHE A 55 14.43 19.63 5.63
CA PHE A 55 15.28 18.48 5.91
C PHE A 55 16.14 18.13 4.70
N ALA A 56 15.54 18.07 3.52
CA ALA A 56 16.25 17.78 2.26
C ALA A 56 17.36 18.79 1.97
N GLU A 57 17.08 20.10 2.15
CA GLU A 57 18.05 21.17 1.99
C GLU A 57 19.21 21.08 3.00
N ALA A 58 18.91 20.72 4.25
CA ALA A 58 19.92 20.61 5.30
C ALA A 58 20.84 19.39 5.17
N THR A 59 20.32 18.28 4.60
CA THR A 59 21.03 16.98 4.61
C THR A 59 21.42 16.47 3.24
N GLY A 60 20.92 17.08 2.16
CA GLY A 60 21.12 16.63 0.78
C GLY A 60 20.32 15.39 0.39
N VAL A 61 19.37 14.94 1.22
CA VAL A 61 18.47 13.82 0.89
C VAL A 61 17.52 14.22 -0.23
N THR A 62 17.32 13.33 -1.20
CA THR A 62 16.48 13.54 -2.38
C THR A 62 15.36 12.50 -2.45
N TYR A 63 14.39 12.70 -3.34
CA TYR A 63 13.34 11.69 -3.59
C TYR A 63 13.91 10.37 -4.12
N ALA A 64 15.03 10.41 -4.84
CA ALA A 64 15.70 9.20 -5.33
C ALA A 64 16.21 8.32 -4.19
N ASP A 65 16.66 8.93 -3.09
CA ASP A 65 17.10 8.19 -1.90
C ASP A 65 15.95 7.44 -1.22
N LEU A 66 14.70 7.89 -1.41
CA LEU A 66 13.50 7.25 -0.85
C LEU A 66 12.99 6.07 -1.69
N SER A 67 13.59 5.79 -2.85
CA SER A 67 13.09 4.78 -3.81
C SER A 67 13.38 3.34 -3.40
N THR A 68 14.30 3.13 -2.45
CA THR A 68 14.64 1.80 -1.94
C THR A 68 14.38 1.69 -0.44
N VAL A 69 14.15 0.46 0.04
CA VAL A 69 13.93 0.19 1.47
C VAL A 69 15.16 0.62 2.28
N GLU A 70 16.35 0.30 1.80
CA GLU A 70 17.60 0.67 2.44
C GLU A 70 17.83 2.18 2.43
N GLY A 71 17.56 2.84 1.30
CA GLY A 71 17.68 4.29 1.15
C GLY A 71 16.69 5.07 2.00
N LEU A 72 15.43 4.60 2.06
CA LEU A 72 14.41 5.16 2.96
C LEU A 72 14.83 5.06 4.43
N ASN A 73 15.42 3.92 4.84
CA ASN A 73 15.92 3.73 6.20
C ASN A 73 17.12 4.65 6.51
N GLU A 74 18.02 4.85 5.55
CA GLU A 74 19.15 5.79 5.70
C GLU A 74 18.65 7.24 5.79
N ALA A 75 17.69 7.64 4.96
CA ALA A 75 17.05 8.94 5.04
C ALA A 75 16.35 9.14 6.39
N ALA A 76 15.70 8.09 6.89
CA ALA A 76 15.02 8.12 8.19
C ALA A 76 15.99 8.26 9.37
N HIS A 77 17.15 7.62 9.29
CA HIS A 77 18.22 7.83 10.27
C HIS A 77 18.71 9.29 10.26
N LYS A 78 19.01 9.85 9.08
CA LYS A 78 19.42 11.26 8.95
C LYS A 78 18.34 12.22 9.46
N TYR A 79 17.07 11.91 9.23
CA TYR A 79 15.97 12.73 9.72
C TYR A 79 15.88 12.72 11.25
N TYR A 80 16.04 11.53 11.84
CA TYR A 80 16.09 11.38 13.29
C TYR A 80 17.23 12.25 13.90
N ASP A 81 18.44 12.11 13.38
CA ASP A 81 19.60 12.88 13.88
C ASP A 81 19.44 14.38 13.65
N TRP A 82 18.87 14.77 12.50
CA TRP A 82 18.62 16.17 12.17
C TRP A 82 17.58 16.81 13.11
N THR A 83 16.54 16.09 13.48
CA THR A 83 15.53 16.58 14.41
C THR A 83 15.99 16.54 15.87
N ASP A 84 16.75 15.50 16.27
CA ASP A 84 17.35 15.40 17.61
C ASP A 84 18.30 16.58 17.88
N ALA A 85 19.08 16.97 16.88
CA ALA A 85 20.00 18.13 17.00
C ALA A 85 19.28 19.50 17.16
N GLN A 86 17.96 19.58 16.97
CA GLN A 86 17.17 20.80 17.11
C GLN A 86 16.65 21.01 18.53
N THR A 87 16.79 20.02 19.40
CA THR A 87 16.34 20.07 20.79
C THR A 87 17.51 19.96 21.75
N ALA A 88 17.29 20.28 23.02
CA ALA A 88 18.30 20.13 24.07
C ALA A 88 18.25 18.72 24.73
N ALA A 89 17.16 17.99 24.54
CA ALA A 89 16.98 16.65 25.06
C ALA A 89 17.66 15.64 24.11
N PRO A 90 18.49 14.73 24.59
CA PRO A 90 19.14 13.76 23.73
C PRO A 90 18.19 12.58 23.40
N ASN A 91 18.29 12.05 22.20
CA ASN A 91 17.55 10.89 21.71
C ASN A 91 16.03 11.09 21.64
N ASP A 92 15.60 12.31 21.28
CA ASP A 92 14.20 12.67 21.05
C ASP A 92 13.90 13.01 19.59
N GLY A 93 14.76 12.56 18.67
CA GLY A 93 14.57 12.69 17.24
C GLY A 93 13.25 12.09 16.76
N LYS A 94 12.73 12.62 15.66
CA LYS A 94 11.45 12.21 15.09
C LYS A 94 11.61 11.09 14.07
N ALA A 95 10.58 10.26 13.97
CA ALA A 95 10.48 9.26 12.91
C ALA A 95 10.18 9.92 11.56
N LEU A 96 10.85 9.48 10.50
CA LEU A 96 10.56 9.96 9.14
C LEU A 96 9.28 9.34 8.59
N TYR A 97 9.12 8.02 8.73
CA TYR A 97 8.07 7.30 8.03
C TYR A 97 7.40 6.20 8.87
N GLY A 98 6.29 5.68 8.35
CA GLY A 98 5.61 4.49 8.84
C GLY A 98 5.04 3.64 7.70
N ARG A 99 4.46 2.48 8.04
CA ARG A 99 3.78 1.60 7.09
C ARG A 99 2.41 1.23 7.64
N ASP A 100 1.39 1.21 6.78
CA ASP A 100 0.05 0.76 7.16
C ASP A 100 -0.04 -0.77 7.20
N ALA A 101 0.66 -1.48 6.31
CA ALA A 101 0.57 -2.93 6.18
C ALA A 101 1.95 -3.62 6.21
N LEU A 102 2.33 -4.13 7.39
CA LEU A 102 3.55 -4.93 7.53
C LEU A 102 3.51 -6.22 6.69
N THR A 103 2.33 -6.83 6.55
CA THR A 103 2.16 -8.07 5.78
C THR A 103 2.56 -7.88 4.32
N ASN A 104 2.16 -6.77 3.69
CA ASN A 104 2.54 -6.46 2.31
C ASN A 104 4.04 -6.29 2.16
N TYR A 105 4.68 -5.55 3.09
CA TYR A 105 6.13 -5.40 3.12
C TYR A 105 6.85 -6.76 3.18
N LEU A 106 6.37 -7.69 4.00
CA LEU A 106 6.99 -9.01 4.14
C LEU A 106 6.79 -9.85 2.87
N LEU A 107 5.57 -9.87 2.30
CA LEU A 107 5.25 -10.68 1.13
C LEU A 107 5.93 -10.16 -0.14
N CYS A 108 5.79 -8.87 -0.43
CA CYS A 108 6.43 -8.26 -1.61
C CYS A 108 7.96 -8.27 -1.47
N GLY A 109 8.48 -7.92 -0.30
CA GLY A 109 9.92 -7.94 -0.06
C GLY A 109 10.53 -9.35 -0.17
N ALA A 110 9.82 -10.39 0.25
CA ALA A 110 10.28 -11.76 0.03
C ALA A 110 10.37 -12.11 -1.47
N GLN A 111 9.37 -11.70 -2.25
CA GLN A 111 9.37 -11.90 -3.70
C GLN A 111 10.48 -11.12 -4.40
N GLU A 112 10.70 -9.86 -4.04
CA GLU A 112 11.82 -9.05 -4.52
C GLU A 112 13.16 -9.70 -4.23
N LEU A 113 13.29 -10.36 -3.07
CA LEU A 113 14.49 -11.10 -2.67
C LEU A 113 14.57 -12.52 -3.23
N GLY A 114 13.68 -12.87 -4.17
CA GLY A 114 13.70 -14.14 -4.92
C GLY A 114 13.12 -15.33 -4.19
N THR A 115 12.29 -15.13 -3.17
CA THR A 115 11.64 -16.22 -2.44
C THR A 115 10.16 -15.91 -2.14
N THR A 116 9.45 -16.88 -1.55
CA THR A 116 8.08 -16.71 -1.04
C THR A 116 8.04 -17.12 0.42
N ILE A 117 7.16 -16.49 1.21
CA ILE A 117 6.93 -16.90 2.61
C ILE A 117 5.99 -18.11 2.67
N PHE A 118 5.03 -18.15 1.78
CA PHE A 118 4.06 -19.24 1.65
C PHE A 118 4.16 -19.85 0.27
N ASP A 119 3.95 -21.16 0.24
CA ASP A 119 3.77 -21.92 -0.98
C ASP A 119 2.52 -22.80 -0.81
N ALA A 120 1.58 -22.71 -1.74
CA ALA A 120 0.34 -23.47 -1.72
C ALA A 120 0.27 -24.38 -2.94
N GLU A 121 0.40 -25.68 -2.72
CA GLU A 121 0.37 -26.68 -3.79
C GLU A 121 -0.57 -27.81 -3.41
N ASN A 122 -1.49 -28.18 -4.32
CA ASN A 122 -2.47 -29.25 -4.14
C ASN A 122 -3.28 -29.15 -2.82
N GLY A 123 -3.65 -27.94 -2.41
CA GLY A 123 -4.40 -27.69 -1.18
C GLY A 123 -3.58 -27.79 0.10
N VAL A 124 -2.27 -27.94 0.00
CA VAL A 124 -1.34 -27.94 1.14
C VAL A 124 -0.56 -26.62 1.14
N MET A 125 -0.61 -25.92 2.26
CA MET A 125 0.20 -24.73 2.48
C MET A 125 1.50 -25.10 3.19
N THR A 126 2.63 -24.65 2.63
CA THR A 126 3.95 -24.82 3.21
C THR A 126 4.54 -23.46 3.53
N LEU A 127 5.04 -23.27 4.76
CA LEU A 127 5.83 -22.12 5.13
C LEU A 127 7.29 -22.29 4.67
N ARG A 128 7.81 -21.31 3.96
CA ARG A 128 9.22 -21.26 3.58
C ARG A 128 9.96 -20.27 4.46
N PHE A 129 10.90 -20.77 5.27
CA PHE A 129 11.76 -19.96 6.12
C PHE A 129 13.18 -19.92 5.54
N ASP A 130 13.36 -19.06 4.52
CA ASP A 130 14.70 -18.68 4.09
C ASP A 130 15.29 -17.68 5.10
N LYS A 131 16.22 -18.16 5.95
CA LYS A 131 16.79 -17.34 7.02
C LYS A 131 17.49 -16.07 6.55
N PRO A 132 18.31 -16.07 5.47
CA PRO A 132 18.91 -14.85 4.95
C PRO A 132 17.88 -13.80 4.56
N THR A 133 16.84 -14.19 3.83
CA THR A 133 15.77 -13.29 3.40
C THR A 133 14.98 -12.76 4.60
N LEU A 134 14.55 -13.63 5.51
CA LEU A 134 13.83 -13.21 6.72
C LEU A 134 14.70 -12.28 7.59
N ARG A 135 16.01 -12.52 7.65
CA ARG A 135 16.92 -11.64 8.37
C ARG A 135 16.99 -10.27 7.70
N LYS A 136 17.09 -10.21 6.38
CA LYS A 136 17.11 -8.94 5.64
C LYS A 136 15.81 -8.15 5.81
N LEU A 137 14.65 -8.83 5.71
CA LEU A 137 13.35 -8.22 5.97
C LEU A 137 13.25 -7.69 7.40
N TRP A 138 13.66 -8.50 8.37
CA TRP A 138 13.61 -8.14 9.78
C TRP A 138 14.52 -6.94 10.09
N ASP A 139 15.75 -6.95 9.65
CA ASP A 139 16.71 -5.89 9.95
C ASP A 139 16.27 -4.54 9.33
N ASN A 140 15.64 -4.56 8.14
CA ASN A 140 15.15 -3.36 7.49
C ASN A 140 13.78 -2.87 7.99
N TYR A 141 13.13 -3.61 8.87
CA TYR A 141 11.90 -3.18 9.54
C TYR A 141 12.12 -2.95 11.04
N TYR A 142 12.63 -3.97 11.74
CA TYR A 142 12.75 -3.95 13.19
C TYR A 142 13.80 -2.94 13.68
N VAL A 143 14.96 -2.88 13.03
CA VAL A 143 16.03 -1.97 13.45
C VAL A 143 15.59 -0.50 13.33
N PRO A 144 15.04 -0.03 12.20
CA PRO A 144 14.50 1.33 12.11
C PRO A 144 13.43 1.62 13.16
N TYR A 145 12.57 0.64 13.46
CA TYR A 145 11.51 0.79 14.44
C TYR A 145 12.05 1.00 15.87
N ILE A 146 12.96 0.14 16.34
CA ILE A 146 13.52 0.27 17.69
C ILE A 146 14.47 1.45 17.85
N LYS A 147 14.99 1.99 16.73
CA LYS A 147 15.82 3.19 16.70
C LYS A 147 15.00 4.47 16.65
N GLY A 148 13.67 4.38 16.51
CA GLY A 148 12.80 5.54 16.38
C GLY A 148 12.83 6.21 15.00
N TRP A 149 13.47 5.59 13.99
CA TRP A 149 13.54 6.13 12.62
C TRP A 149 12.22 5.96 11.85
N CYS A 150 11.46 4.92 12.20
CA CYS A 150 10.09 4.73 11.75
C CYS A 150 9.16 4.48 12.93
N SER A 151 7.87 4.77 12.76
CA SER A 151 6.89 4.71 13.84
C SER A 151 5.50 4.34 13.33
N ALA A 152 4.65 3.92 14.27
CA ALA A 152 3.26 3.59 14.06
C ALA A 152 2.49 3.85 15.36
N SER A 153 1.96 5.05 15.56
CA SER A 153 1.29 5.46 16.79
C SER A 153 -0.23 5.56 16.67
N GLY A 154 -0.76 6.12 15.59
CA GLY A 154 -2.19 6.20 15.31
C GLY A 154 -2.77 4.89 14.76
N LYS A 155 -4.06 4.89 14.47
CA LYS A 155 -4.72 3.76 13.79
C LYS A 155 -4.24 3.64 12.34
N PHE A 156 -4.15 4.77 11.65
CA PHE A 156 -3.61 4.88 10.30
C PHE A 156 -2.42 5.84 10.29
N ARG A 157 -1.51 5.65 9.35
CA ARG A 157 -0.33 6.52 9.22
C ARG A 157 -0.69 7.96 8.82
N SER A 158 -1.79 8.15 8.12
CA SER A 158 -2.35 9.49 7.85
C SER A 158 -2.70 10.26 9.13
N ASP A 159 -3.10 9.58 10.20
CA ASP A 159 -3.31 10.20 11.51
C ASP A 159 -1.99 10.72 12.09
N ASP A 160 -0.91 9.96 11.90
CA ASP A 160 0.44 10.34 12.37
C ASP A 160 1.01 11.53 11.59
N ILE A 161 0.74 11.62 10.27
CA ILE A 161 1.06 12.83 9.47
C ILE A 161 0.31 14.03 10.01
N LYS A 162 -0.98 13.88 10.30
CA LYS A 162 -1.84 14.98 10.75
C LYS A 162 -1.35 15.66 12.03
N ILE A 163 -0.70 14.92 12.91
CA ILE A 163 -0.12 15.45 14.16
C ILE A 163 1.39 15.72 14.08
N GLY A 164 1.98 15.62 12.88
CA GLY A 164 3.40 15.91 12.65
C GLY A 164 4.37 14.91 13.29
N SER A 165 3.92 13.70 13.61
CA SER A 165 4.79 12.64 14.13
C SER A 165 5.49 11.83 13.04
N LEU A 166 5.04 11.94 11.79
CA LEU A 166 5.69 11.38 10.59
C LEU A 166 5.69 12.42 9.46
N LEU A 167 6.66 12.33 8.55
CA LEU A 167 6.64 13.04 7.26
C LEU A 167 6.13 12.19 6.10
N ALA A 168 6.27 10.86 6.20
CA ALA A 168 5.93 9.95 5.12
C ALA A 168 5.25 8.68 5.63
N TYR A 169 4.54 8.01 4.75
CA TYR A 169 4.10 6.64 5.02
C TYR A 169 3.88 5.84 3.75
N VAL A 170 4.07 4.53 3.86
CA VAL A 170 3.66 3.56 2.84
C VAL A 170 2.25 3.09 3.15
N GLY A 171 1.35 3.28 2.22
CA GLY A 171 -0.04 2.89 2.34
C GLY A 171 -0.74 2.71 1.00
N SER A 172 -1.99 2.27 1.04
CA SER A 172 -2.80 2.04 -0.17
C SER A 172 -2.91 3.28 -1.05
N SER A 173 -2.96 3.10 -2.37
CA SER A 173 -3.22 4.19 -3.31
C SER A 173 -4.55 4.90 -3.02
N SER A 174 -5.54 4.21 -2.44
CA SER A 174 -6.79 4.80 -1.97
C SER A 174 -6.63 5.73 -0.76
N SER A 175 -5.50 5.68 -0.07
CA SER A 175 -5.21 6.56 1.06
C SER A 175 -4.94 8.01 0.67
N ALA A 176 -4.75 8.31 -0.62
CA ALA A 176 -4.55 9.67 -1.11
C ALA A 176 -5.66 10.63 -0.65
N SER A 177 -6.92 10.18 -0.62
CA SER A 177 -8.06 10.97 -0.17
C SER A 177 -8.09 11.24 1.34
N PHE A 178 -7.29 10.52 2.12
CA PHE A 178 -7.17 10.66 3.58
C PHE A 178 -5.89 11.36 4.01
N PHE A 179 -5.00 11.70 3.06
CA PHE A 179 -3.82 12.47 3.39
C PHE A 179 -4.23 13.86 3.88
N PRO A 180 -3.73 14.33 5.04
CA PRO A 180 -4.15 15.61 5.59
C PRO A 180 -3.65 16.79 4.73
N THR A 181 -4.42 17.86 4.70
CA THR A 181 -4.04 19.13 4.05
C THR A 181 -3.31 20.08 5.00
N GLN A 182 -3.22 19.71 6.26
CA GLN A 182 -2.52 20.49 7.29
C GLN A 182 -1.99 19.59 8.40
N VAL A 183 -0.90 20.02 9.02
CA VAL A 183 -0.33 19.44 10.24
C VAL A 183 -0.72 20.29 11.44
N LEU A 184 -1.17 19.62 12.50
CA LEU A 184 -1.45 20.22 13.80
C LEU A 184 -0.16 20.21 14.63
N THR A 185 0.41 21.37 14.91
CA THR A 185 1.64 21.51 15.71
C THR A 185 1.36 21.69 17.20
N SER A 186 0.15 22.16 17.54
CA SER A 186 -0.41 22.22 18.88
C SER A 186 -1.93 22.25 18.84
N ASP A 187 -2.59 22.38 20.00
CA ASP A 187 -4.06 22.48 20.08
C ASP A 187 -4.59 23.75 19.36
N THR A 188 -3.76 24.75 19.11
CA THR A 188 -4.16 26.04 18.53
C THR A 188 -3.40 26.43 17.27
N GLU A 189 -2.38 25.66 16.89
CA GLU A 189 -1.51 25.99 15.76
C GLU A 189 -1.51 24.88 14.72
N SER A 190 -1.55 25.26 13.46
CA SER A 190 -1.43 24.35 12.33
C SER A 190 -0.79 25.06 11.14
N HIS A 191 -0.23 24.30 10.21
CA HIS A 191 0.21 24.82 8.93
C HIS A 191 -0.26 23.90 7.79
N GLY A 192 -0.47 24.51 6.61
CA GLY A 192 -0.84 23.77 5.41
C GLY A 192 0.31 22.94 4.87
N ILE A 193 0.02 21.78 4.31
CA ILE A 193 1.02 20.89 3.72
C ILE A 193 0.60 20.44 2.31
N GLU A 194 1.61 20.13 1.49
CA GLU A 194 1.47 19.56 0.18
C GLU A 194 1.91 18.09 0.19
N MET A 195 1.21 17.25 -0.57
CA MET A 195 1.48 15.84 -0.71
C MET A 195 2.23 15.54 -2.01
N ALA A 196 3.23 14.66 -1.94
CA ALA A 196 3.71 13.89 -3.07
C ALA A 196 3.36 12.41 -2.90
N ALA A 197 3.02 11.75 -4.01
CA ALA A 197 2.89 10.30 -4.08
C ALA A 197 4.04 9.75 -4.91
N LEU A 198 4.85 8.89 -4.32
CA LEU A 198 6.03 8.27 -4.91
C LEU A 198 5.80 6.75 -5.03
N PRO A 199 6.52 6.04 -5.91
CA PRO A 199 6.49 4.59 -5.94
C PRO A 199 6.79 3.97 -4.56
N CYS A 200 6.17 2.83 -4.25
CA CYS A 200 6.50 2.07 -3.04
C CYS A 200 7.99 1.68 -3.07
N PRO A 201 8.76 1.92 -2.00
CA PRO A 201 10.17 1.56 -1.96
C PRO A 201 10.37 0.05 -2.07
N SER A 202 11.26 -0.38 -2.95
CA SER A 202 11.67 -1.77 -3.17
C SER A 202 13.07 -2.04 -2.60
N PHE A 203 13.48 -3.30 -2.47
CA PHE A 203 14.85 -3.62 -2.06
C PHE A 203 15.85 -3.24 -3.15
N ALA A 204 16.97 -2.64 -2.75
CA ALA A 204 18.01 -2.16 -3.67
C ALA A 204 18.55 -3.29 -4.56
N GLY A 205 18.57 -3.04 -5.87
CA GLY A 205 19.06 -4.00 -6.88
C GLY A 205 18.10 -5.14 -7.21
N CYS A 206 16.87 -5.10 -6.69
CA CYS A 206 15.82 -6.06 -7.01
C CYS A 206 14.81 -5.47 -8.01
N GLU A 207 14.10 -6.33 -8.73
CA GLU A 207 12.93 -5.92 -9.51
C GLU A 207 11.78 -5.60 -8.54
N PRO A 208 11.16 -4.43 -8.65
CA PRO A 208 10.07 -4.04 -7.75
C PRO A 208 8.85 -4.95 -7.88
N VAL A 209 8.26 -5.33 -6.76
CA VAL A 209 7.02 -6.09 -6.69
C VAL A 209 5.92 -5.22 -6.08
N ALA A 210 4.90 -4.93 -6.88
CA ALA A 210 3.74 -4.18 -6.42
C ALA A 210 2.67 -5.13 -5.88
N VAL A 211 2.16 -4.85 -4.68
CA VAL A 211 1.02 -5.59 -4.16
C VAL A 211 -0.25 -5.24 -4.94
N GLN A 212 -1.00 -6.26 -5.35
CA GLN A 212 -2.35 -6.09 -5.87
C GLN A 212 -3.33 -6.17 -4.70
N GLN A 213 -3.96 -5.06 -4.41
CA GLN A 213 -4.96 -4.90 -3.36
C GLN A 213 -6.29 -4.48 -3.97
N GLY A 214 -7.25 -4.24 -3.12
CA GLY A 214 -8.52 -3.64 -3.46
C GLY A 214 -9.68 -4.53 -3.13
N ALA A 215 -10.82 -4.22 -3.73
CA ALA A 215 -12.06 -4.89 -3.47
C ALA A 215 -12.57 -5.63 -4.71
N GLY A 216 -13.14 -6.78 -4.46
CA GLY A 216 -14.01 -7.49 -5.39
C GLY A 216 -15.38 -7.70 -4.76
N MET A 217 -16.36 -7.96 -5.58
CA MET A 217 -17.71 -8.34 -5.14
C MET A 217 -17.99 -9.80 -5.44
N VAL A 218 -18.70 -10.44 -4.54
CA VAL A 218 -19.22 -11.80 -4.72
C VAL A 218 -20.73 -11.74 -4.87
N VAL A 219 -21.29 -12.60 -5.73
CA VAL A 219 -22.73 -12.83 -5.79
C VAL A 219 -23.05 -14.05 -4.96
N ILE A 220 -23.90 -13.90 -3.97
CA ILE A 220 -24.38 -15.02 -3.15
C ILE A 220 -25.46 -15.79 -3.88
N PRO A 221 -25.64 -17.11 -3.61
CA PRO A 221 -26.72 -17.89 -4.19
C PRO A 221 -28.10 -17.29 -3.91
N GLY A 222 -28.96 -17.26 -4.92
CA GLY A 222 -30.30 -16.75 -4.89
C GLY A 222 -31.12 -17.31 -6.06
N THR A 223 -32.23 -16.68 -6.38
CA THR A 223 -33.01 -16.96 -7.58
C THR A 223 -32.25 -16.49 -8.83
N GLU A 224 -32.60 -17.03 -10.00
CA GLU A 224 -32.02 -16.63 -11.29
C GLU A 224 -32.16 -15.12 -11.53
N ASP A 225 -33.31 -14.54 -11.20
CA ASP A 225 -33.55 -13.11 -11.36
C ASP A 225 -32.67 -12.26 -10.44
N GLU A 226 -32.48 -12.68 -9.19
CA GLU A 226 -31.59 -11.99 -8.24
C GLU A 226 -30.11 -12.02 -8.70
N ILE A 227 -29.66 -13.20 -9.15
CA ILE A 227 -28.30 -13.35 -9.68
C ILE A 227 -28.12 -12.47 -10.92
N SER A 228 -29.08 -12.52 -11.87
CA SER A 228 -29.04 -11.70 -13.07
C SER A 228 -29.02 -10.22 -12.78
N ALA A 229 -29.77 -9.76 -11.78
CA ALA A 229 -29.78 -8.36 -11.34
C ALA A 229 -28.42 -7.96 -10.74
N CYS A 230 -27.83 -8.82 -9.91
CA CYS A 230 -26.47 -8.60 -9.38
C CYS A 230 -25.41 -8.50 -10.49
N VAL A 231 -25.45 -9.41 -11.45
CA VAL A 231 -24.53 -9.40 -12.61
C VAL A 231 -24.72 -8.14 -13.45
N ALA A 232 -25.96 -7.70 -13.70
CA ALA A 232 -26.24 -6.47 -14.42
C ALA A 232 -25.67 -5.25 -13.67
N PHE A 233 -25.80 -5.20 -12.34
CA PHE A 233 -25.19 -4.16 -11.53
C PHE A 233 -23.65 -4.16 -11.63
N LEU A 234 -22.99 -5.33 -11.50
CA LEU A 234 -21.53 -5.43 -11.60
C LEU A 234 -21.03 -4.95 -12.96
N LYS A 235 -21.69 -5.37 -14.06
CA LYS A 235 -21.37 -4.91 -15.41
C LYS A 235 -21.57 -3.42 -15.58
N TRP A 236 -22.64 -2.86 -15.03
CA TRP A 236 -22.90 -1.41 -15.06
C TRP A 236 -21.86 -0.64 -14.25
N PHE A 237 -21.53 -1.11 -13.03
CA PHE A 237 -20.56 -0.45 -12.15
C PHE A 237 -19.17 -0.37 -12.78
N THR A 238 -18.77 -1.42 -13.50
CA THR A 238 -17.46 -1.52 -14.14
C THR A 238 -17.43 -0.99 -15.58
N GLN A 239 -18.50 -0.35 -16.07
CA GLN A 239 -18.41 0.43 -17.31
C GLN A 239 -17.40 1.57 -17.13
N PRO A 240 -16.63 1.91 -18.19
CA PRO A 240 -15.53 2.88 -18.07
C PRO A 240 -15.91 4.20 -17.40
N GLU A 241 -17.08 4.77 -17.73
CA GLU A 241 -17.54 6.04 -17.20
C GLU A 241 -17.82 5.94 -15.68
N ASN A 242 -18.51 4.89 -15.25
CA ASN A 242 -18.89 4.69 -13.85
C ASN A 242 -17.65 4.33 -13.01
N ASN A 243 -16.82 3.44 -13.53
CA ASN A 243 -15.60 3.00 -12.84
C ASN A 243 -14.60 4.16 -12.70
N LEU A 244 -14.40 4.97 -13.73
CA LEU A 244 -13.55 6.15 -13.68
C LEU A 244 -14.05 7.16 -12.64
N GLN A 245 -15.36 7.45 -12.63
CA GLN A 245 -15.95 8.35 -11.64
C GLN A 245 -15.75 7.84 -10.21
N PHE A 246 -15.96 6.56 -9.98
CA PHE A 246 -15.72 5.92 -8.70
C PHE A 246 -14.24 6.02 -8.30
N SER A 247 -13.32 5.69 -9.21
CA SER A 247 -11.88 5.70 -8.97
C SER A 247 -11.36 7.08 -8.60
N VAL A 248 -11.78 8.12 -9.32
CA VAL A 248 -11.39 9.52 -9.03
C VAL A 248 -11.87 9.95 -7.63
N GLN A 249 -13.07 9.52 -7.21
CA GLN A 249 -13.63 9.92 -5.93
C GLN A 249 -13.09 9.10 -4.76
N SER A 250 -12.69 7.86 -4.99
CA SER A 250 -12.30 6.93 -3.93
C SER A 250 -10.79 6.73 -3.80
N GLY A 251 -9.99 7.15 -4.79
CA GLY A 251 -8.56 6.89 -4.85
C GLY A 251 -8.19 5.46 -5.24
N TYR A 252 -9.17 4.61 -5.57
CA TYR A 252 -8.90 3.30 -6.18
C TYR A 252 -8.51 3.46 -7.65
N MET A 253 -7.77 2.48 -8.16
CA MET A 253 -7.48 2.37 -9.59
C MET A 253 -8.70 1.82 -10.33
N PRO A 254 -8.97 2.30 -11.55
CA PRO A 254 -10.06 1.80 -12.39
C PRO A 254 -9.80 0.39 -12.91
#